data_1409f7ceafaf7bd92bd4b7ccbd282051
#
_entry.id   1409f7ceafaf7bd92bd4b7ccbd282051
#
_cell.length_a   1.000
_cell.length_b   1.000
_cell.length_c   1.000
_cell.angle_alpha   90.00
_cell.angle_beta   90.00
_cell.angle_gamma   90.00
#
_symmetry.space_group_name_H-M   'P 1'
#
loop_
_entity.id
_entity.type
_entity.pdbx_description
1 polymer ?
#
loop_
_entity_poly.entity_id
_entity_poly.type
_entity_poly.pdbx_seq_one_letter_code
_entity_poly.pdbx_strand_id
1 'polypeptide(L)'
;MFPSGERPEANVTITFSRSFRRQASQKIHMAGHSKWANIQHRKGRQDAKRGKIFTRLIKEITVAARMGAGDPNMNPRLRLAVDKAYENNMPKDNVERAIKRGVGGLDGVNYEEIRYEGYGVNGAAVMVDCLTDNRTRTVAEVRHAFTKHGGNMGGEGAVAFLFKHCGQLLYAPGTDEDKLMEAALDAGAEDVIAHEDGSLEVLTGAHDFSRVKAALERAGFKAELAEVTMKPANETEMSGDEAAKMQKLLDALEALDDVQDVYTTASLAGA
;
A
#
# COMPACT_ATOMS: atom_id res chain seq x y z
N MET A 1 -47.93 40.30 -57.44
CA MET A 1 -48.04 39.06 -58.23
C MET A 1 -46.64 38.48 -58.33
N PHE A 2 -46.21 37.60 -57.36
CA PHE A 2 -44.93 36.94 -57.40
C PHE A 2 -45.21 35.45 -57.31
N PRO A 3 -44.61 34.58 -58.12
CA PRO A 3 -44.82 33.16 -58.00
C PRO A 3 -43.90 32.55 -56.98
N SER A 4 -44.49 31.63 -56.27
CA SER A 4 -43.87 30.73 -55.28
C SER A 4 -42.82 29.82 -55.96
N GLY A 5 -41.58 29.87 -55.44
CA GLY A 5 -40.50 28.95 -55.80
C GLY A 5 -40.34 27.88 -54.73
N GLU A 6 -40.65 26.64 -55.07
CA GLU A 6 -40.38 25.43 -54.30
C GLU A 6 -38.86 25.21 -54.16
N ARG A 7 -38.41 24.88 -52.92
CA ARG A 7 -37.06 24.40 -52.67
C ARG A 7 -37.06 22.86 -52.70
N PRO A 8 -36.16 22.23 -53.44
CA PRO A 8 -36.02 20.78 -53.36
C PRO A 8 -35.32 20.37 -52.06
N GLU A 9 -35.92 19.46 -51.35
CA GLU A 9 -35.30 18.74 -50.22
C GLU A 9 -34.21 17.81 -50.72
N ALA A 10 -32.97 18.08 -50.34
CA ALA A 10 -31.84 17.19 -50.61
C ALA A 10 -31.77 16.13 -49.52
N ASN A 11 -32.27 14.95 -49.84
CA ASN A 11 -32.11 13.73 -49.02
C ASN A 11 -30.65 13.28 -49.10
N VAL A 12 -29.85 13.61 -48.08
CA VAL A 12 -28.48 13.10 -47.93
C VAL A 12 -28.54 11.75 -47.21
N THR A 13 -28.55 10.68 -47.98
CA THR A 13 -28.38 9.34 -47.47
C THR A 13 -26.90 9.12 -47.11
N ILE A 14 -26.56 9.23 -45.82
CA ILE A 14 -25.22 8.87 -45.33
C ILE A 14 -25.10 7.37 -45.29
N THR A 15 -24.45 6.78 -46.28
CA THR A 15 -24.09 5.36 -46.29
C THR A 15 -22.87 5.16 -45.40
N PHE A 16 -23.06 4.64 -44.18
CA PHE A 16 -21.96 4.20 -43.34
C PHE A 16 -21.33 2.93 -43.93
N SER A 17 -20.19 3.10 -44.57
CA SER A 17 -19.33 2.01 -45.00
C SER A 17 -18.75 1.28 -43.76
N ARG A 18 -19.26 0.07 -43.46
CA ARG A 18 -18.70 -0.87 -42.51
C ARG A 18 -17.42 -1.49 -43.05
N SER A 19 -16.28 -0.84 -42.82
CA SER A 19 -14.99 -1.51 -42.97
C SER A 19 -13.96 -0.91 -42.00
N PHE A 20 -14.23 -0.96 -40.68
CA PHE A 20 -13.15 -0.93 -39.71
C PHE A 20 -12.77 -2.38 -39.40
N ARG A 21 -11.78 -2.88 -40.17
CA ARG A 21 -11.02 -4.06 -39.78
C ARG A 21 -10.52 -3.84 -38.35
N ARG A 22 -11.00 -4.66 -37.40
CA ARG A 22 -10.37 -4.87 -36.11
C ARG A 22 -8.94 -5.34 -36.38
N GLN A 23 -7.99 -4.43 -36.40
CA GLN A 23 -6.62 -4.77 -36.02
C GLN A 23 -6.67 -5.03 -34.52
N ALA A 24 -6.75 -6.33 -34.17
CA ALA A 24 -6.41 -6.78 -32.84
C ALA A 24 -4.93 -6.46 -32.65
N SER A 25 -4.66 -5.29 -32.06
CA SER A 25 -3.37 -4.99 -31.46
C SER A 25 -3.19 -6.06 -30.40
N GLN A 26 -2.37 -7.06 -30.65
CA GLN A 26 -1.82 -7.91 -29.61
C GLN A 26 -1.01 -6.98 -28.71
N LYS A 27 -1.65 -6.46 -27.66
CA LYS A 27 -0.93 -5.85 -26.53
C LYS A 27 -0.06 -6.96 -25.97
N ILE A 28 1.24 -6.86 -26.21
CA ILE A 28 2.25 -7.63 -25.48
C ILE A 28 2.03 -7.24 -24.02
N HIS A 29 1.40 -8.13 -23.26
CA HIS A 29 1.31 -8.01 -21.83
C HIS A 29 2.74 -8.08 -21.29
N MET A 30 3.31 -6.94 -20.98
CA MET A 30 4.52 -6.88 -20.17
C MET A 30 4.10 -7.25 -18.74
N ALA A 31 4.27 -8.53 -18.41
CA ALA A 31 3.84 -9.15 -17.15
C ALA A 31 4.53 -8.57 -15.88
N GLY A 32 5.32 -7.50 -16.02
CA GLY A 32 6.08 -6.90 -14.93
C GLY A 32 5.46 -5.67 -14.27
N HIS A 33 4.44 -5.05 -14.87
CA HIS A 33 3.81 -3.81 -14.36
C HIS A 33 2.42 -4.02 -13.73
N SER A 34 1.97 -5.26 -13.62
CA SER A 34 0.68 -5.56 -12.99
C SER A 34 0.71 -5.20 -11.51
N LYS A 35 -0.21 -4.35 -11.08
CA LYS A 35 -0.40 -3.97 -9.66
C LYS A 35 -0.63 -5.21 -8.82
N TRP A 36 -1.44 -6.12 -9.33
CA TRP A 36 -1.74 -7.41 -8.72
C TRP A 36 -0.48 -8.29 -8.56
N ALA A 37 0.32 -8.44 -9.61
CA ALA A 37 1.55 -9.22 -9.55
C ALA A 37 2.55 -8.66 -8.53
N ASN A 38 2.74 -7.35 -8.48
CA ASN A 38 3.62 -6.68 -7.53
C ASN A 38 3.20 -6.95 -6.08
N ILE A 39 1.89 -6.96 -5.80
CA ILE A 39 1.36 -7.24 -4.46
C ILE A 39 1.51 -8.72 -4.10
N GLN A 40 1.25 -9.65 -5.03
CA GLN A 40 1.47 -11.08 -4.79
C GLN A 40 2.95 -11.38 -4.51
N HIS A 41 3.88 -10.76 -5.21
CA HIS A 41 5.31 -10.86 -4.93
C HIS A 41 5.69 -10.30 -3.56
N ARG A 42 5.11 -9.15 -3.16
CA ARG A 42 5.32 -8.57 -1.82
C ARG A 42 4.81 -9.52 -0.72
N LYS A 43 3.60 -10.06 -0.88
CA LYS A 43 2.98 -11.01 0.05
C LYS A 43 3.82 -12.30 0.20
N GLY A 44 4.27 -12.89 -0.90
CA GLY A 44 5.12 -14.09 -0.88
C GLY A 44 6.46 -13.88 -0.17
N ARG A 45 7.08 -12.70 -0.31
CA ARG A 45 8.32 -12.35 0.41
C ARG A 45 8.08 -12.13 1.91
N GLN A 46 6.95 -11.56 2.30
CA GLN A 46 6.59 -11.38 3.71
C GLN A 46 6.40 -12.73 4.41
N ASP A 47 5.77 -13.70 3.75
CA ASP A 47 5.59 -15.05 4.31
C ASP A 47 6.93 -15.75 4.61
N ALA A 48 7.97 -15.51 3.81
CA ALA A 48 9.32 -16.04 4.04
C ALA A 48 10.03 -15.41 5.25
N LYS A 49 9.58 -14.24 5.73
CA LYS A 49 10.19 -13.46 6.82
C LYS A 49 9.39 -13.53 8.14
N ARG A 50 8.54 -14.54 8.33
CA ARG A 50 7.59 -14.69 9.47
C ARG A 50 8.16 -14.33 10.86
N GLY A 51 9.39 -14.76 11.18
CA GLY A 51 9.98 -14.49 12.49
C GLY A 51 10.16 -12.99 12.77
N LYS A 52 10.54 -12.21 11.75
CA LYS A 52 10.71 -10.76 11.88
C LYS A 52 9.37 -10.03 11.96
N ILE A 53 8.37 -10.49 11.24
CA ILE A 53 7.01 -9.95 11.30
C ILE A 53 6.46 -10.06 12.73
N PHE A 54 6.63 -11.20 13.37
CA PHE A 54 6.20 -11.38 14.77
C PHE A 54 6.90 -10.42 15.74
N THR A 55 8.20 -10.22 15.57
CA THR A 55 8.96 -9.29 16.43
C THR A 55 8.45 -7.86 16.30
N ARG A 56 8.20 -7.42 15.06
CA ARG A 56 7.64 -6.09 14.76
C ARG A 56 6.25 -5.93 15.36
N LEU A 57 5.37 -6.88 15.12
CA LEU A 57 4.00 -6.85 15.64
C LEU A 57 3.97 -6.87 17.17
N ILE A 58 4.85 -7.63 17.83
CA ILE A 58 4.98 -7.62 19.29
C ILE A 58 5.43 -6.24 19.79
N LYS A 59 6.42 -5.61 19.13
CA LYS A 59 6.85 -4.24 19.47
C LYS A 59 5.68 -3.26 19.29
N GLU A 60 4.99 -3.29 18.15
CA GLU A 60 3.86 -2.41 17.84
C GLU A 60 2.72 -2.57 18.85
N ILE A 61 2.29 -3.80 19.14
CA ILE A 61 1.26 -4.10 20.16
C ILE A 61 1.67 -3.54 21.52
N THR A 62 2.93 -3.76 21.92
CA THR A 62 3.45 -3.31 23.21
C THR A 62 3.43 -1.78 23.31
N VAL A 63 3.85 -1.07 22.27
CA VAL A 63 3.87 0.40 22.25
C VAL A 63 2.45 0.96 22.16
N ALA A 64 1.59 0.40 21.31
CA ALA A 64 0.20 0.82 21.21
C ALA A 64 -0.54 0.67 22.55
N ALA A 65 -0.34 -0.43 23.26
CA ALA A 65 -0.93 -0.66 24.58
C ALA A 65 -0.36 0.29 25.65
N ARG A 66 0.89 0.75 25.51
CA ARG A 66 1.55 1.69 26.43
C ARG A 66 1.08 3.12 26.23
N MET A 67 0.93 3.55 24.94
CA MET A 67 0.56 4.92 24.60
C MET A 67 -0.96 5.18 24.73
N GLY A 68 -1.76 4.12 24.81
CA GLY A 68 -3.22 4.19 24.93
C GLY A 68 -3.76 3.22 25.97
N ALA A 69 -5.04 2.86 25.81
CA ALA A 69 -5.65 1.81 26.63
C ALA A 69 -5.14 0.42 26.22
N GLY A 70 -4.97 -0.49 27.18
CA GLY A 70 -4.64 -1.89 26.91
C GLY A 70 -5.81 -2.74 26.40
N ASP A 71 -6.97 -2.11 26.15
CA ASP A 71 -8.15 -2.74 25.55
C ASP A 71 -8.24 -2.34 24.06
N PRO A 72 -8.19 -3.29 23.12
CA PRO A 72 -8.33 -3.00 21.69
C PRO A 72 -9.63 -2.29 21.32
N ASN A 73 -10.70 -2.44 22.11
CA ASN A 73 -11.96 -1.74 21.85
C ASN A 73 -11.86 -0.23 22.11
N MET A 74 -10.99 0.16 23.03
CA MET A 74 -10.77 1.55 23.45
C MET A 74 -9.55 2.19 22.76
N ASN A 75 -8.75 1.39 22.03
CA ASN A 75 -7.51 1.82 21.39
C ASN A 75 -7.46 1.37 19.94
N PRO A 76 -7.81 2.24 18.97
CA PRO A 76 -7.83 1.91 17.55
C PRO A 76 -6.48 1.42 17.01
N ARG A 77 -5.36 2.00 17.46
CA ARG A 77 -4.01 1.58 17.07
C ARG A 77 -3.72 0.16 17.54
N LEU A 78 -4.03 -0.15 18.81
CA LEU A 78 -3.87 -1.48 19.35
C LEU A 78 -4.73 -2.50 18.62
N ARG A 79 -5.97 -2.14 18.29
CA ARG A 79 -6.88 -2.99 17.51
C ARG A 79 -6.28 -3.36 16.16
N LEU A 80 -5.82 -2.37 15.39
CA LEU A 80 -5.17 -2.62 14.08
C LEU A 80 -3.94 -3.52 14.20
N ALA A 81 -3.11 -3.29 15.22
CA ALA A 81 -1.93 -4.12 15.46
C ALA A 81 -2.29 -5.57 15.83
N VAL A 82 -3.34 -5.76 16.63
CA VAL A 82 -3.86 -7.08 17.03
C VAL A 82 -4.49 -7.80 15.83
N ASP A 83 -5.29 -7.12 15.01
CA ASP A 83 -5.89 -7.67 13.80
C ASP A 83 -4.80 -8.14 12.84
N LYS A 84 -3.79 -7.30 12.60
CA LYS A 84 -2.63 -7.64 11.74
C LYS A 84 -1.83 -8.83 12.31
N ALA A 85 -1.74 -8.96 13.64
CA ALA A 85 -1.11 -10.11 14.28
C ALA A 85 -1.89 -11.42 14.03
N TYR A 86 -3.21 -11.39 14.13
CA TYR A 86 -4.05 -12.56 13.85
C TYR A 86 -4.08 -12.92 12.37
N GLU A 87 -4.10 -11.94 11.47
CA GLU A 87 -3.96 -12.16 10.02
C GLU A 87 -2.64 -12.87 9.67
N ASN A 88 -1.56 -12.60 10.44
CA ASN A 88 -0.28 -13.30 10.31
C ASN A 88 -0.18 -14.59 11.15
N ASN A 89 -1.31 -15.11 11.68
CA ASN A 89 -1.37 -16.31 12.49
C ASN A 89 -0.51 -16.26 13.78
N MET A 90 -0.39 -15.09 14.41
CA MET A 90 0.28 -14.99 15.70
C MET A 90 -0.59 -15.65 16.79
N PRO A 91 0.00 -16.51 17.65
CA PRO A 91 -0.72 -17.10 18.77
C PRO A 91 -1.28 -16.06 19.72
N LYS A 92 -2.51 -16.27 20.19
CA LYS A 92 -3.21 -15.37 21.12
C LYS A 92 -2.39 -15.05 22.37
N ASP A 93 -1.70 -16.05 22.93
CA ASP A 93 -0.84 -15.88 24.11
C ASP A 93 0.30 -14.86 23.86
N ASN A 94 0.81 -14.76 22.64
CA ASN A 94 1.84 -13.78 22.29
C ASN A 94 1.26 -12.37 22.27
N VAL A 95 0.07 -12.21 21.72
CA VAL A 95 -0.66 -10.94 21.69
C VAL A 95 -0.96 -10.47 23.12
N GLU A 96 -1.54 -11.34 23.95
CA GLU A 96 -1.88 -11.02 25.35
C GLU A 96 -0.64 -10.65 26.18
N ARG A 97 0.48 -11.37 25.99
CA ARG A 97 1.75 -11.04 26.65
C ARG A 97 2.31 -9.70 26.21
N ALA A 98 2.20 -9.36 24.92
CA ALA A 98 2.64 -8.08 24.39
C ALA A 98 1.80 -6.92 24.98
N ILE A 99 0.47 -7.08 25.05
CA ILE A 99 -0.43 -6.10 25.66
C ILE A 99 -0.09 -5.92 27.15
N LYS A 100 0.03 -7.02 27.92
CA LYS A 100 0.39 -6.97 29.34
C LYS A 100 1.72 -6.26 29.57
N ARG A 101 2.72 -6.51 28.72
CA ARG A 101 4.01 -5.82 28.78
C ARG A 101 3.87 -4.31 28.56
N GLY A 102 3.01 -3.90 27.62
CA GLY A 102 2.75 -2.48 27.36
C GLY A 102 2.08 -1.79 28.54
N VAL A 103 1.03 -2.38 29.10
CA VAL A 103 0.27 -1.84 30.24
C VAL A 103 1.06 -1.87 31.54
N GLY A 104 1.85 -2.93 31.77
CA GLY A 104 2.62 -3.12 33.02
C GLY A 104 3.85 -2.23 33.16
N GLY A 105 4.14 -1.39 32.17
CA GLY A 105 5.39 -0.64 32.08
C GLY A 105 6.54 -1.58 31.69
N LEU A 106 7.28 -1.20 30.66
CA LEU A 106 8.53 -1.89 30.33
C LEU A 106 9.59 -1.47 31.33
N ASP A 107 10.28 -2.42 31.93
CA ASP A 107 11.40 -2.17 32.85
C ASP A 107 12.48 -1.32 32.14
N GLY A 108 12.33 0.02 32.18
CA GLY A 108 13.31 0.98 31.70
C GLY A 108 13.50 1.12 30.17
N VAL A 109 12.82 0.33 29.33
CA VAL A 109 12.92 0.43 27.87
C VAL A 109 11.92 1.45 27.34
N ASN A 110 12.39 2.56 26.81
CA ASN A 110 11.59 3.55 26.11
C ASN A 110 11.73 3.35 24.59
N TYR A 111 10.64 3.05 23.92
CA TYR A 111 10.61 3.06 22.46
C TYR A 111 10.26 4.45 21.95
N GLU A 112 11.00 4.88 20.92
CA GLU A 112 10.76 6.09 20.15
C GLU A 112 10.33 5.72 18.74
N GLU A 113 9.31 6.41 18.21
CA GLU A 113 8.92 6.34 16.83
C GLU A 113 9.72 7.36 16.03
N ILE A 114 10.43 6.90 15.00
CA ILE A 114 11.29 7.75 14.20
C ILE A 114 11.05 7.42 12.73
N ARG A 115 10.88 8.46 11.92
CA ARG A 115 10.81 8.33 10.47
C ARG A 115 12.12 8.82 9.86
N TYR A 116 12.70 7.96 9.01
CA TYR A 116 13.83 8.33 8.18
C TYR A 116 13.37 8.43 6.73
N GLU A 117 13.94 9.38 6.02
CA GLU A 117 13.58 9.72 4.66
C GLU A 117 14.83 9.73 3.78
N GLY A 118 14.68 9.40 2.50
CA GLY A 118 15.79 9.39 1.57
C GLY A 118 15.38 9.04 0.16
N TYR A 119 16.38 8.90 -0.68
CA TYR A 119 16.22 8.53 -2.07
C TYR A 119 17.01 7.25 -2.36
N GLY A 120 16.37 6.33 -3.06
CA GLY A 120 16.98 5.12 -3.59
C GLY A 120 17.47 5.28 -5.02
N VAL A 121 17.55 4.17 -5.74
CA VAL A 121 17.98 4.13 -7.15
C VAL A 121 17.07 5.03 -7.98
N ASN A 122 17.63 5.71 -8.98
CA ASN A 122 16.92 6.65 -9.89
C ASN A 122 16.10 7.74 -9.19
N GLY A 123 16.48 8.10 -7.97
CA GLY A 123 15.78 9.12 -7.22
C GLY A 123 14.41 8.70 -6.68
N ALA A 124 14.09 7.41 -6.65
CA ALA A 124 12.88 6.95 -6.01
C ALA A 124 12.89 7.30 -4.53
N ALA A 125 11.81 7.89 -4.06
CA ALA A 125 11.66 8.23 -2.67
C ALA A 125 11.52 6.97 -1.81
N VAL A 126 12.14 6.99 -0.64
CA VAL A 126 12.05 5.92 0.36
C VAL A 126 11.81 6.54 1.73
N MET A 127 10.77 6.06 2.39
CA MET A 127 10.43 6.46 3.75
C MET A 127 10.44 5.22 4.65
N VAL A 128 11.08 5.33 5.80
CA VAL A 128 11.34 4.20 6.71
C VAL A 128 10.82 4.54 8.09
N ASP A 129 9.77 3.87 8.53
CA ASP A 129 9.23 4.00 9.87
C ASP A 129 9.93 3.02 10.80
N CYS A 130 10.48 3.53 11.88
CA CYS A 130 11.24 2.79 12.86
C CYS A 130 10.61 2.90 14.25
N LEU A 131 10.70 1.83 15.01
CA LEU A 131 10.37 1.76 16.42
C LEU A 131 11.58 1.25 17.18
N THR A 132 12.28 2.13 17.89
CA THR A 132 13.58 1.84 18.47
C THR A 132 13.71 2.28 19.92
N ASP A 133 14.54 1.57 20.67
CA ASP A 133 15.03 1.94 21.98
C ASP A 133 16.40 2.64 21.92
N ASN A 134 17.01 2.73 20.72
CA ASN A 134 18.33 3.34 20.52
C ASN A 134 18.44 4.06 19.16
N ARG A 135 18.07 5.33 19.16
CA ARG A 135 18.10 6.21 17.99
C ARG A 135 19.48 6.25 17.28
N THR A 136 20.56 6.25 18.06
CA THR A 136 21.92 6.34 17.48
C THR A 136 22.28 5.09 16.69
N ARG A 137 21.93 3.90 17.21
CA ARG A 137 22.08 2.64 16.48
C ARG A 137 21.26 2.66 15.19
N THR A 138 19.97 2.94 15.31
CA THR A 138 19.03 2.84 14.18
C THR A 138 19.40 3.80 13.04
N VAL A 139 19.76 5.07 13.35
CA VAL A 139 20.16 6.01 12.30
C VAL A 139 21.43 5.57 11.56
N ALA A 140 22.37 4.94 12.28
CA ALA A 140 23.60 4.43 11.66
C ALA A 140 23.32 3.25 10.74
N GLU A 141 22.47 2.31 11.16
CA GLU A 141 22.07 1.14 10.38
C GLU A 141 21.26 1.53 9.13
N VAL A 142 20.27 2.40 9.27
CA VAL A 142 19.47 2.90 8.14
C VAL A 142 20.35 3.64 7.13
N ARG A 143 21.23 4.54 7.60
CA ARG A 143 22.17 5.27 6.73
C ARG A 143 23.11 4.32 5.99
N HIS A 144 23.60 3.31 6.70
CA HIS A 144 24.47 2.29 6.09
C HIS A 144 23.74 1.53 4.99
N ALA A 145 22.48 1.12 5.23
CA ALA A 145 21.67 0.41 4.23
C ALA A 145 21.48 1.27 2.96
N PHE A 146 21.10 2.55 3.11
CA PHE A 146 20.99 3.47 1.97
C PHE A 146 22.30 3.56 1.21
N THR A 147 23.41 3.90 1.87
CA THR A 147 24.71 4.13 1.23
C THR A 147 25.23 2.88 0.53
N LYS A 148 25.11 1.72 1.17
CA LYS A 148 25.60 0.43 0.64
C LYS A 148 24.87 0.01 -0.63
N HIS A 149 23.61 0.37 -0.79
CA HIS A 149 22.76 -0.03 -1.91
C HIS A 149 22.48 1.10 -2.92
N GLY A 150 23.33 2.15 -2.90
CA GLY A 150 23.29 3.20 -3.92
C GLY A 150 22.20 4.27 -3.70
N GLY A 151 21.63 4.33 -2.49
CA GLY A 151 20.72 5.38 -2.08
C GLY A 151 21.40 6.43 -1.21
N ASN A 152 20.65 7.44 -0.82
CA ASN A 152 21.09 8.53 0.06
C ASN A 152 20.00 8.88 1.06
N MET A 153 20.33 8.87 2.35
CA MET A 153 19.43 9.33 3.41
C MET A 153 19.39 10.85 3.43
N GLY A 154 18.18 11.41 3.34
CA GLY A 154 17.90 12.85 3.41
C GLY A 154 17.64 13.35 4.83
N GLY A 155 17.22 14.61 4.93
CA GLY A 155 16.68 15.18 6.16
C GLY A 155 15.19 14.86 6.34
N GLU A 156 14.65 15.25 7.49
CA GLU A 156 13.21 15.19 7.78
C GLU A 156 12.43 16.05 6.77
N GLY A 157 11.31 15.52 6.24
CA GLY A 157 10.48 16.18 5.25
C GLY A 157 11.00 16.08 3.80
N ALA A 158 12.11 15.36 3.56
CA ALA A 158 12.72 15.27 2.23
C ALA A 158 11.81 14.58 1.21
N VAL A 159 11.01 13.60 1.63
CA VAL A 159 10.13 12.81 0.73
C VAL A 159 8.72 12.62 1.25
N ALA A 160 8.41 12.95 2.50
CA ALA A 160 7.11 12.69 3.12
C ALA A 160 5.93 13.27 2.32
N PHE A 161 6.12 14.42 1.67
CA PHE A 161 5.11 15.08 0.83
C PHE A 161 4.73 14.30 -0.45
N LEU A 162 5.53 13.30 -0.83
CA LEU A 162 5.25 12.43 -1.96
C LEU A 162 4.31 11.27 -1.60
N PHE A 163 3.91 11.14 -0.34
CA PHE A 163 3.08 10.05 0.14
C PHE A 163 1.80 10.57 0.79
N LYS A 164 0.72 9.84 0.60
CA LYS A 164 -0.57 10.07 1.24
C LYS A 164 -0.83 8.96 2.26
N HIS A 165 -1.10 9.35 3.51
CA HIS A 165 -1.55 8.43 4.56
C HIS A 165 -3.01 8.06 4.32
N CYS A 166 -3.30 6.81 3.96
CA CYS A 166 -4.64 6.35 3.60
C CYS A 166 -4.84 4.86 3.93
N GLY A 167 -6.08 4.44 3.97
CA GLY A 167 -6.44 3.03 3.92
C GLY A 167 -6.47 2.55 2.47
N GLN A 168 -5.95 1.37 2.22
CA GLN A 168 -5.88 0.71 0.92
C GLN A 168 -6.47 -0.69 1.03
N LEU A 169 -7.44 -1.00 0.15
CA LEU A 169 -7.97 -2.34 -0.01
C LEU A 169 -7.84 -2.74 -1.48
N LEU A 170 -7.19 -3.87 -1.74
CA LEU A 170 -7.00 -4.39 -3.10
C LEU A 170 -7.81 -5.67 -3.31
N TYR A 171 -8.49 -5.72 -4.44
CA TYR A 171 -9.32 -6.83 -4.87
C TYR A 171 -8.75 -7.48 -6.13
N ALA A 172 -8.92 -8.81 -6.22
CA ALA A 172 -8.43 -9.60 -7.33
C ALA A 172 -9.08 -9.21 -8.68
N PRO A 173 -8.38 -9.42 -9.80
CA PRO A 173 -8.98 -9.33 -11.12
C PRO A 173 -10.24 -10.20 -11.24
N GLY A 174 -11.29 -9.65 -11.87
CA GLY A 174 -12.57 -10.32 -12.01
C GLY A 174 -13.58 -10.03 -10.89
N THR A 175 -13.22 -9.20 -9.91
CA THR A 175 -14.17 -8.62 -8.97
C THR A 175 -15.16 -7.72 -9.73
N ASP A 176 -16.46 -7.79 -9.38
CA ASP A 176 -17.52 -6.97 -10.01
C ASP A 176 -17.31 -5.50 -9.67
N GLU A 177 -16.83 -4.73 -10.63
CA GLU A 177 -16.43 -3.32 -10.48
C GLU A 177 -17.60 -2.45 -10.07
N ASP A 178 -18.75 -2.58 -10.76
CA ASP A 178 -19.92 -1.74 -10.51
C ASP A 178 -20.46 -1.93 -9.10
N LYS A 179 -20.60 -3.18 -8.65
CA LYS A 179 -21.08 -3.49 -7.31
C LYS A 179 -20.08 -3.12 -6.22
N LEU A 180 -18.76 -3.30 -6.48
CA LEU A 180 -17.75 -2.88 -5.52
C LEU A 180 -17.74 -1.37 -5.37
N MET A 181 -17.85 -0.64 -6.49
CA MET A 181 -17.89 0.84 -6.49
C MET A 181 -19.10 1.36 -5.71
N GLU A 182 -20.30 0.83 -5.96
CA GLU A 182 -21.51 1.19 -5.23
C GLU A 182 -21.34 0.94 -3.73
N ALA A 183 -20.91 -0.27 -3.34
CA ALA A 183 -20.72 -0.63 -1.94
C ALA A 183 -19.61 0.21 -1.25
N ALA A 184 -18.54 0.55 -1.97
CA ALA A 184 -17.45 1.36 -1.45
C ALA A 184 -17.86 2.81 -1.21
N LEU A 185 -18.59 3.41 -2.15
CA LEU A 185 -19.12 4.76 -2.02
C LEU A 185 -20.12 4.86 -0.85
N ASP A 186 -21.04 3.91 -0.74
CA ASP A 186 -22.01 3.84 0.36
C ASP A 186 -21.31 3.66 1.73
N ALA A 187 -20.20 2.93 1.76
CA ALA A 187 -19.38 2.78 2.94
C ALA A 187 -18.53 4.02 3.29
N GLY A 188 -18.43 5.00 2.38
CA GLY A 188 -17.65 6.22 2.54
C GLY A 188 -16.17 6.06 2.17
N ALA A 189 -15.89 5.28 1.15
CA ALA A 189 -14.57 5.29 0.50
C ALA A 189 -14.29 6.62 -0.19
N GLU A 190 -13.02 7.00 -0.29
CA GLU A 190 -12.60 8.23 -0.97
C GLU A 190 -12.50 8.04 -2.48
N ASP A 191 -12.08 6.84 -2.92
CA ASP A 191 -11.87 6.55 -4.34
C ASP A 191 -11.89 5.04 -4.62
N VAL A 192 -12.22 4.68 -5.86
CA VAL A 192 -12.12 3.32 -6.38
C VAL A 192 -11.40 3.37 -7.72
N ILE A 193 -10.26 2.70 -7.80
CA ILE A 193 -9.35 2.72 -8.95
C ILE A 193 -9.35 1.35 -9.62
N ALA A 194 -9.71 1.32 -10.91
CA ALA A 194 -9.56 0.13 -11.73
C ALA A 194 -8.17 0.15 -12.39
N HIS A 195 -7.39 -0.91 -12.18
CA HIS A 195 -6.07 -1.08 -12.76
C HIS A 195 -6.13 -1.81 -14.12
N GLU A 196 -5.12 -1.63 -14.96
CA GLU A 196 -5.07 -2.25 -16.30
C GLU A 196 -5.08 -3.79 -16.28
N ASP A 197 -4.65 -4.40 -15.17
CA ASP A 197 -4.66 -5.85 -14.96
C ASP A 197 -6.02 -6.40 -14.48
N GLY A 198 -7.02 -5.52 -14.36
CA GLY A 198 -8.37 -5.84 -13.90
C GLY A 198 -8.50 -5.95 -12.38
N SER A 199 -7.45 -5.66 -11.61
CA SER A 199 -7.56 -5.52 -10.16
C SER A 199 -8.21 -4.19 -9.79
N LEU A 200 -8.90 -4.15 -8.65
CA LEU A 200 -9.58 -2.96 -8.14
C LEU A 200 -8.97 -2.54 -6.82
N GLU A 201 -8.76 -1.24 -6.67
CA GLU A 201 -8.21 -0.65 -5.44
C GLU A 201 -9.22 0.34 -4.85
N VAL A 202 -9.59 0.13 -3.58
CA VAL A 202 -10.43 1.06 -2.83
C VAL A 202 -9.55 1.86 -1.87
N LEU A 203 -9.67 3.19 -1.91
CA LEU A 203 -8.96 4.12 -1.04
C LEU A 203 -9.92 4.71 -0.02
N THR A 204 -9.42 4.86 1.21
CA THR A 204 -10.17 5.43 2.33
C THR A 204 -9.31 6.40 3.10
N GLY A 205 -9.91 7.28 3.88
CA GLY A 205 -9.20 7.93 4.96
C GLY A 205 -8.65 6.88 5.95
N ALA A 206 -7.48 7.13 6.52
CA ALA A 206 -6.85 6.19 7.46
C ALA A 206 -7.75 5.87 8.67
N HIS A 207 -8.54 6.86 9.14
CA HIS A 207 -9.48 6.69 10.25
C HIS A 207 -10.74 5.91 9.87
N ASP A 208 -11.15 5.97 8.60
CA ASP A 208 -12.34 5.29 8.09
C ASP A 208 -12.08 3.86 7.62
N PHE A 209 -10.82 3.48 7.50
CA PHE A 209 -10.39 2.19 6.97
C PHE A 209 -11.14 0.99 7.56
N SER A 210 -11.15 0.87 8.89
CA SER A 210 -11.79 -0.27 9.56
C SER A 210 -13.31 -0.32 9.31
N ARG A 211 -13.97 0.84 9.24
CA ARG A 211 -15.40 0.95 8.97
C ARG A 211 -15.73 0.53 7.54
N VAL A 212 -14.97 1.04 6.57
CA VAL A 212 -15.14 0.72 5.15
C VAL A 212 -14.82 -0.75 4.87
N LYS A 213 -13.70 -1.27 5.39
CA LYS A 213 -13.33 -2.69 5.28
C LYS A 213 -14.46 -3.59 5.76
N ALA A 214 -14.98 -3.35 6.98
CA ALA A 214 -16.06 -4.16 7.54
C ALA A 214 -17.38 -4.06 6.74
N ALA A 215 -17.67 -2.91 6.13
CA ALA A 215 -18.85 -2.74 5.28
C ALA A 215 -18.73 -3.54 3.98
N LEU A 216 -17.57 -3.49 3.33
CA LEU A 216 -17.30 -4.23 2.10
C LEU A 216 -17.29 -5.75 2.33
N GLU A 217 -16.71 -6.22 3.45
CA GLU A 217 -16.75 -7.64 3.83
C GLU A 217 -18.21 -8.12 4.05
N ARG A 218 -19.06 -7.32 4.67
CA ARG A 218 -20.51 -7.63 4.82
C ARG A 218 -21.25 -7.65 3.48
N ALA A 219 -20.82 -6.84 2.52
CA ALA A 219 -21.35 -6.85 1.16
C ALA A 219 -20.82 -8.04 0.32
N GLY A 220 -19.95 -8.88 0.90
CA GLY A 220 -19.40 -10.09 0.25
C GLY A 220 -18.07 -9.86 -0.47
N PHE A 221 -17.48 -8.67 -0.38
CA PHE A 221 -16.18 -8.36 -0.98
C PHE A 221 -15.04 -8.61 0.01
N LYS A 222 -14.18 -9.57 -0.31
CA LYS A 222 -12.99 -9.87 0.48
C LYS A 222 -11.75 -9.33 -0.22
N ALA A 223 -11.10 -8.36 0.41
CA ALA A 223 -9.85 -7.82 -0.09
C ALA A 223 -8.69 -8.82 0.08
N GLU A 224 -7.80 -8.88 -0.90
CA GLU A 224 -6.56 -9.66 -0.83
C GLU A 224 -5.47 -8.94 -0.04
N LEU A 225 -5.48 -7.61 -0.10
CA LEU A 225 -4.66 -6.75 0.73
C LEU A 225 -5.56 -5.70 1.36
N ALA A 226 -5.43 -5.49 2.65
CA ALA A 226 -6.15 -4.46 3.38
C ALA A 226 -5.23 -3.89 4.47
N GLU A 227 -4.80 -2.66 4.30
CA GLU A 227 -3.86 -2.02 5.22
C GLU A 227 -4.04 -0.50 5.27
N VAL A 228 -3.63 0.11 6.37
CA VAL A 228 -3.37 1.55 6.43
C VAL A 228 -1.90 1.75 6.05
N THR A 229 -1.62 2.59 5.07
CA THR A 229 -0.30 2.71 4.45
C THR A 229 0.01 4.15 4.04
N MET A 230 1.26 4.38 3.65
CA MET A 230 1.71 5.61 3.00
C MET A 230 1.78 5.35 1.49
N LYS A 231 0.70 5.69 0.77
CA LYS A 231 0.61 5.49 -0.67
C LYS A 231 1.36 6.59 -1.42
N PRO A 232 2.26 6.24 -2.37
CA PRO A 232 2.93 7.25 -3.19
C PRO A 232 1.93 7.96 -4.12
N ALA A 233 2.07 9.28 -4.27
CA ALA A 233 1.27 10.07 -5.20
C ALA A 233 1.64 9.78 -6.67
N ASN A 234 2.92 9.49 -6.92
CA ASN A 234 3.43 9.10 -8.22
C ASN A 234 4.38 7.90 -8.05
N GLU A 235 4.37 7.00 -9.01
CA GLU A 235 5.27 5.84 -9.03
C GLU A 235 6.46 6.10 -9.98
N THR A 236 7.63 5.62 -9.59
CA THR A 236 8.86 5.60 -10.40
C THR A 236 9.05 4.17 -10.90
N GLU A 237 8.75 3.93 -12.17
CA GLU A 237 8.89 2.62 -12.78
C GLU A 237 10.36 2.24 -12.93
N MET A 238 10.70 1.02 -12.55
CA MET A 238 12.04 0.45 -12.64
C MET A 238 11.99 -0.97 -13.17
N SER A 239 12.99 -1.35 -13.97
CA SER A 239 13.12 -2.70 -14.52
C SER A 239 14.57 -3.15 -14.55
N GLY A 240 14.80 -4.46 -14.74
CA GLY A 240 16.13 -5.03 -14.88
C GLY A 240 17.06 -4.75 -13.69
N ASP A 241 18.28 -4.29 -13.97
CA ASP A 241 19.32 -4.06 -12.96
C ASP A 241 18.95 -2.97 -11.94
N GLU A 242 18.19 -1.96 -12.35
CA GLU A 242 17.75 -0.88 -11.46
C GLU A 242 16.71 -1.39 -10.45
N ALA A 243 15.73 -2.16 -10.91
CA ALA A 243 14.76 -2.83 -10.05
C ALA A 243 15.45 -3.79 -9.07
N ALA A 244 16.43 -4.57 -9.54
CA ALA A 244 17.19 -5.49 -8.70
C ALA A 244 18.03 -4.75 -7.63
N LYS A 245 18.64 -3.62 -7.96
CA LYS A 245 19.37 -2.79 -7.00
C LYS A 245 18.45 -2.15 -5.98
N MET A 246 17.30 -1.59 -6.44
CA MET A 246 16.30 -1.01 -5.56
C MET A 246 15.72 -2.05 -4.61
N GLN A 247 15.42 -3.26 -5.11
CA GLN A 247 14.93 -4.35 -4.28
C GLN A 247 15.93 -4.73 -3.17
N LYS A 248 17.25 -4.74 -3.46
CA LYS A 248 18.29 -4.99 -2.45
C LYS A 248 18.31 -3.91 -1.36
N LEU A 249 18.05 -2.65 -1.72
CA LEU A 249 17.92 -1.56 -0.75
C LEU A 249 16.72 -1.79 0.16
N LEU A 250 15.55 -2.06 -0.42
CA LEU A 250 14.31 -2.32 0.33
C LEU A 250 14.47 -3.52 1.26
N ASP A 251 15.04 -4.63 0.75
CA ASP A 251 15.31 -5.83 1.55
C ASP A 251 16.28 -5.57 2.70
N ALA A 252 17.31 -4.74 2.47
CA ALA A 252 18.28 -4.38 3.51
C ALA A 252 17.64 -3.51 4.60
N LEU A 253 16.79 -2.55 4.23
CA LEU A 253 16.05 -1.73 5.19
C LEU A 253 15.03 -2.57 5.98
N GLU A 254 14.25 -3.39 5.29
CA GLU A 254 13.32 -4.32 5.92
C GLU A 254 14.01 -5.38 6.79
N ALA A 255 15.29 -5.63 6.59
CA ALA A 255 16.06 -6.57 7.41
C ALA A 255 16.46 -6.01 8.77
N LEU A 256 16.42 -4.70 8.97
CA LEU A 256 16.76 -4.06 10.25
C LEU A 256 15.69 -4.34 11.31
N ASP A 257 16.11 -4.61 12.55
CA ASP A 257 15.21 -5.03 13.63
C ASP A 257 14.32 -3.90 14.15
N ASP A 258 14.75 -2.66 13.99
CA ASP A 258 14.02 -1.47 14.44
C ASP A 258 13.09 -0.90 13.37
N VAL A 259 13.19 -1.37 12.12
CA VAL A 259 12.32 -0.94 11.01
C VAL A 259 10.98 -1.64 11.10
N GLN A 260 9.91 -0.86 11.12
CA GLN A 260 8.53 -1.36 11.11
C GLN A 260 8.02 -1.46 9.68
N ASP A 261 8.02 -0.36 8.94
CA ASP A 261 7.53 -0.28 7.58
C ASP A 261 8.49 0.48 6.68
N VAL A 262 8.54 0.10 5.41
CA VAL A 262 9.30 0.77 4.36
C VAL A 262 8.35 1.10 3.21
N TYR A 263 8.24 2.38 2.89
CA TYR A 263 7.43 2.87 1.79
C TYR A 263 8.32 3.44 0.69
N THR A 264 7.91 3.26 -0.55
CA THR A 264 8.68 3.77 -1.68
C THR A 264 7.79 4.19 -2.84
N THR A 265 8.28 5.14 -3.62
CA THR A 265 7.69 5.48 -4.93
C THR A 265 8.12 4.51 -6.04
N ALA A 266 9.09 3.61 -5.77
CA ALA A 266 9.55 2.65 -6.78
C ALA A 266 8.46 1.61 -7.10
N SER A 267 8.12 1.48 -8.36
CA SER A 267 7.32 0.40 -8.94
C SER A 267 8.26 -0.56 -9.66
N LEU A 268 8.43 -1.76 -9.11
CA LEU A 268 9.43 -2.72 -9.56
C LEU A 268 8.80 -3.72 -10.53
N ALA A 269 9.19 -3.65 -11.79
CA ALA A 269 8.77 -4.59 -12.81
C ALA A 269 9.74 -5.78 -12.88
N GLY A 270 9.27 -6.98 -12.51
CA GLY A 270 9.99 -8.22 -12.77
C GLY A 270 11.35 -8.36 -12.04
N ALA A 271 11.44 -7.92 -10.78
CA ALA A 271 12.61 -8.17 -9.94
C ALA A 271 12.61 -9.58 -9.36
#